data_4fcc86b4615b428b8fe42e6caffb7704
#
_entry.id   4fcc86b4615b428b8fe42e6caffb7704
#
_cell.length_a   1.000
_cell.length_b   1.000
_cell.length_c   1.000
_cell.angle_alpha   90.00
_cell.angle_beta   90.00
_cell.angle_gamma   90.00
#
_symmetry.space_group_name_H-M   'P 1'
#
loop_
_entity.id
_entity.type
_entity.pdbx_description
1 polymer ?
#
loop_
_entity_poly.entity_id
_entity_poly.type
_entity_poly.pdbx_seq_one_letter_code
_entity_poly.pdbx_strand_id
1 'polypeptide(L)'
;MTPSVPYGWQPVGERIELPSSRSQQFNVLGFMRHDGRSLDPYVFTGSIDSSVVIACIDNFGKQLSRPTTLVIDNAPIHRSAEFEAMIPIWEAQGLFLWFLPPYSPELNLIEILWKQIKYHWMPIHAYESVQTLAQCLDNILAGFGKQFQICFQ
;
A
#
# COMPACT_ATOMS: atom_id res chain seq x y z
N MET A 1 -4.19 9.49 4.49
CA MET A 1 -4.22 8.83 5.82
C MET A 1 -4.65 9.86 6.83
N THR A 2 -5.75 9.64 7.53
CA THR A 2 -6.06 10.39 8.73
C THR A 2 -5.10 9.94 9.83
N PRO A 3 -4.49 10.85 10.60
CA PRO A 3 -3.63 10.43 11.70
C PRO A 3 -4.50 9.63 12.67
N SER A 4 -4.17 8.36 12.79
CA SER A 4 -4.78 7.46 13.77
C SER A 4 -3.65 6.98 14.65
N VAL A 5 -3.21 7.85 15.54
CA VAL A 5 -2.34 7.46 16.66
C VAL A 5 -3.27 7.06 17.78
N PRO A 6 -3.59 5.78 17.96
CA PRO A 6 -4.57 5.37 18.96
C PRO A 6 -4.10 5.68 20.38
N TYR A 7 -2.79 5.68 20.62
CA TYR A 7 -2.18 6.01 21.92
C TYR A 7 -0.77 6.54 21.73
N GLY A 8 -0.45 7.69 22.34
CA GLY A 8 0.91 8.21 22.46
C GLY A 8 1.25 8.42 23.93
N TRP A 9 2.39 7.93 24.37
CA TRP A 9 2.94 8.30 25.68
C TRP A 9 3.53 9.70 25.58
N GLN A 10 3.12 10.61 26.47
CA GLN A 10 3.65 11.97 26.57
C GLN A 10 3.91 12.29 28.03
N PRO A 11 4.86 13.20 28.32
CA PRO A 11 5.05 13.71 29.67
C PRO A 11 3.77 14.38 30.20
N VAL A 12 3.53 14.27 31.49
CA VAL A 12 2.38 14.89 32.14
C VAL A 12 2.50 16.41 32.01
N GLY A 13 1.50 17.02 31.39
CA GLY A 13 1.45 18.49 31.19
C GLY A 13 1.88 18.95 29.79
N GLU A 14 2.42 18.09 28.95
CA GLU A 14 2.71 18.40 27.54
C GLU A 14 1.56 17.87 26.65
N ARG A 15 1.09 18.70 25.71
CA ARG A 15 0.11 18.29 24.72
C ARG A 15 0.81 18.20 23.36
N ILE A 16 0.76 17.03 22.74
CA ILE A 16 1.14 16.89 21.33
C ILE A 16 -0.08 17.30 20.52
N GLU A 17 -0.05 18.50 19.95
CA GLU A 17 -1.09 19.00 19.07
C GLU A 17 -0.79 18.52 17.64
N LEU A 18 -1.66 17.67 17.10
CA LEU A 18 -1.62 17.31 15.69
C LEU A 18 -2.54 18.27 14.92
N PRO A 19 -2.08 18.81 13.77
CA PRO A 19 -2.91 19.67 12.94
C PRO A 19 -4.20 18.96 12.55
N SER A 20 -5.35 19.50 12.95
CA SER A 20 -6.68 18.96 12.64
C SER A 20 -7.20 19.36 11.25
N SER A 21 -6.41 20.10 10.46
CA SER A 21 -6.80 20.47 9.10
C SER A 21 -6.96 19.22 8.23
N ARG A 22 -7.88 19.28 7.25
CA ARG A 22 -8.01 18.28 6.18
C ARG A 22 -6.67 18.21 5.41
N SER A 23 -5.74 17.43 5.94
CA SER A 23 -4.45 17.20 5.29
C SER A 23 -4.66 16.42 4.00
N GLN A 24 -3.85 16.69 2.99
CA GLN A 24 -3.80 15.86 1.80
C GLN A 24 -3.59 14.41 2.22
N GLN A 25 -4.39 13.52 1.64
CA GLN A 25 -4.28 12.09 1.91
C GLN A 25 -3.41 11.47 0.82
N PHE A 26 -2.41 10.70 1.23
CA PHE A 26 -1.70 9.82 0.33
C PHE A 26 -2.40 8.46 0.28
N ASN A 27 -2.65 7.99 -0.92
CA ASN A 27 -3.08 6.63 -1.19
C ASN A 27 -1.90 5.86 -1.75
N VAL A 28 -1.66 4.67 -1.24
CA VAL A 28 -0.55 3.82 -1.67
C VAL A 28 -1.11 2.51 -2.18
N LEU A 29 -0.76 2.17 -3.42
CA LEU A 29 -0.91 0.85 -4.00
C LEU A 29 0.48 0.23 -4.07
N GLY A 30 0.60 -1.08 -3.92
CA GLY A 30 1.91 -1.72 -4.03
C GLY A 30 1.81 -3.20 -4.37
N PHE A 31 2.87 -3.70 -4.99
CA PHE A 31 3.04 -5.12 -5.25
C PHE A 31 4.18 -5.64 -4.39
N MET A 32 3.83 -6.49 -3.42
CA MET A 32 4.77 -7.04 -2.46
C MET A 32 5.04 -8.51 -2.78
N ARG A 33 6.30 -8.89 -2.77
CA ARG A 33 6.65 -10.33 -2.82
C ARG A 33 6.14 -11.04 -1.57
N HIS A 34 5.68 -12.26 -1.76
CA HIS A 34 5.15 -13.10 -0.68
C HIS A 34 6.15 -13.28 0.49
N ASP A 35 7.44 -13.24 0.23
CA ASP A 35 8.48 -13.36 1.27
C ASP A 35 8.75 -12.04 2.04
N GLY A 36 8.03 -10.96 1.72
CA GLY A 36 8.18 -9.66 2.37
C GLY A 36 9.50 -8.94 2.09
N ARG A 37 10.28 -9.37 1.09
CA ARG A 37 11.62 -8.81 0.83
C ARG A 37 11.65 -7.69 -0.19
N SER A 38 10.62 -7.54 -0.99
CA SER A 38 10.54 -6.45 -1.96
C SER A 38 9.12 -5.93 -2.11
N LEU A 39 9.02 -4.65 -2.38
CA LEU A 39 7.79 -3.91 -2.61
C LEU A 39 8.01 -3.00 -3.81
N ASP A 40 7.06 -2.98 -4.72
CA ASP A 40 6.95 -2.01 -5.81
C ASP A 40 5.78 -1.07 -5.49
N PRO A 41 6.03 0.10 -4.89
CA PRO A 41 5.00 0.99 -4.40
C PRO A 41 4.65 2.08 -5.42
N TYR A 42 3.37 2.47 -5.44
CA TYR A 42 2.83 3.60 -6.20
C TYR A 42 2.10 4.53 -5.23
N VAL A 43 2.53 5.78 -5.15
CA VAL A 43 1.98 6.78 -4.24
C VAL A 43 1.16 7.80 -5.01
N PHE A 44 -0.07 8.06 -4.56
CA PHE A 44 -1.02 8.97 -5.19
C PHE A 44 -1.53 10.00 -4.20
N THR A 45 -1.76 11.22 -4.68
CA THR A 45 -2.41 12.29 -3.90
C THR A 45 -3.93 12.36 -4.11
N GLY A 46 -4.46 11.61 -5.07
CA GLY A 46 -5.88 11.52 -5.40
C GLY A 46 -6.51 10.16 -5.10
N SER A 47 -7.76 9.98 -5.48
CA SER A 47 -8.46 8.69 -5.37
C SER A 47 -7.84 7.65 -6.30
N ILE A 48 -7.88 6.41 -5.87
CA ILE A 48 -7.53 5.25 -6.69
C ILE A 48 -8.84 4.65 -7.21
N ASP A 49 -8.98 4.59 -8.53
CA ASP A 49 -10.06 3.94 -9.25
C ASP A 49 -9.55 2.74 -10.06
N SER A 50 -10.44 2.06 -10.79
CA SER A 50 -10.07 0.91 -11.61
C SER A 50 -9.02 1.25 -12.66
N SER A 51 -9.06 2.43 -13.27
CA SER A 51 -8.10 2.83 -14.30
C SER A 51 -6.69 2.97 -13.75
N VAL A 52 -6.56 3.54 -12.55
CA VAL A 52 -5.27 3.66 -11.85
C VAL A 52 -4.72 2.28 -11.49
N VAL A 53 -5.56 1.37 -10.98
CA VAL A 53 -5.15 0.01 -10.66
C VAL A 53 -4.70 -0.74 -11.90
N ILE A 54 -5.44 -0.66 -12.99
CA ILE A 54 -5.10 -1.26 -14.29
C ILE A 54 -3.72 -0.76 -14.75
N ALA A 55 -3.50 0.56 -14.73
CA ALA A 55 -2.22 1.15 -15.14
C ALA A 55 -1.05 0.67 -14.28
N CYS A 56 -1.25 0.52 -12.96
CA CYS A 56 -0.22 -0.01 -12.06
C CYS A 56 0.10 -1.48 -12.37
N ILE A 57 -0.93 -2.33 -12.55
CA ILE A 57 -0.75 -3.75 -12.88
C ILE A 57 -0.06 -3.89 -14.24
N ASP A 58 -0.45 -3.07 -15.21
CA ASP A 58 0.15 -3.07 -16.55
C ASP A 58 1.64 -2.68 -16.52
N ASN A 59 1.98 -1.65 -15.73
CA ASN A 59 3.37 -1.25 -15.54
C ASN A 59 4.18 -2.33 -14.80
N PHE A 60 3.61 -2.94 -13.78
CA PHE A 60 4.22 -4.06 -13.06
C PHE A 60 4.42 -5.26 -13.98
N GLY A 61 3.40 -5.63 -14.77
CA GLY A 61 3.46 -6.75 -15.72
C GLY A 61 4.60 -6.62 -16.72
N LYS A 62 4.85 -5.41 -17.23
CA LYS A 62 5.95 -5.12 -18.19
C LYS A 62 7.36 -5.32 -17.61
N GLN A 63 7.49 -5.32 -16.30
CA GLN A 63 8.78 -5.50 -15.61
C GLN A 63 9.06 -6.96 -15.27
N LEU A 64 8.10 -7.85 -15.47
CA LEU A 64 8.23 -9.27 -15.13
C LEU A 64 9.16 -9.98 -16.10
N SER A 65 10.12 -10.71 -15.55
CA SER A 65 11.05 -11.55 -16.31
C SER A 65 10.65 -13.04 -16.32
N ARG A 66 9.58 -13.40 -15.62
CA ARG A 66 9.07 -14.77 -15.47
C ARG A 66 7.57 -14.77 -15.19
N PRO A 67 6.85 -15.86 -15.47
CA PRO A 67 5.46 -15.99 -15.08
C PRO A 67 5.26 -15.74 -13.59
N THR A 68 4.29 -14.89 -13.26
CA THR A 68 4.06 -14.42 -11.89
C THR A 68 2.57 -14.46 -11.58
N THR A 69 2.22 -14.91 -10.39
CA THR A 69 0.84 -14.82 -9.88
C THR A 69 0.72 -13.63 -8.94
N LEU A 70 -0.22 -12.75 -9.26
CA LEU A 70 -0.60 -11.62 -8.42
C LEU A 70 -1.84 -11.99 -7.61
N VAL A 71 -1.70 -12.01 -6.29
CA VAL A 71 -2.80 -12.25 -5.35
C VAL A 71 -3.45 -10.92 -5.02
N ILE A 72 -4.76 -10.81 -5.24
CA ILE A 72 -5.53 -9.58 -5.00
C ILE A 72 -6.83 -9.88 -4.23
N ASP A 73 -7.35 -8.88 -3.55
CA ASP A 73 -8.65 -8.99 -2.89
C ASP A 73 -9.81 -8.83 -3.89
N ASN A 74 -11.03 -9.00 -3.38
CA ASN A 74 -12.27 -8.86 -4.15
C ASN A 74 -12.85 -7.45 -4.07
N ALA A 75 -12.04 -6.39 -3.99
CA ALA A 75 -12.54 -5.03 -3.99
C ALA A 75 -13.36 -4.72 -5.27
N PRO A 76 -14.42 -3.89 -5.18
CA PRO A 76 -15.27 -3.56 -6.33
C PRO A 76 -14.50 -3.01 -7.54
N ILE A 77 -13.40 -2.30 -7.31
CA ILE A 77 -12.52 -1.77 -8.36
C ILE A 77 -11.83 -2.86 -9.18
N HIS A 78 -11.65 -4.07 -8.62
CA HIS A 78 -11.07 -5.23 -9.30
C HIS A 78 -12.12 -6.06 -10.08
N ARG A 79 -13.38 -5.62 -10.09
CA ARG A 79 -14.50 -6.28 -10.76
C ARG A 79 -15.21 -5.38 -11.78
N SER A 80 -14.60 -4.28 -12.15
CA SER A 80 -15.12 -3.46 -13.24
C SER A 80 -14.97 -4.18 -14.58
N ALA A 81 -15.86 -3.93 -15.52
CA ALA A 81 -15.79 -4.52 -16.86
C ALA A 81 -14.43 -4.21 -17.55
N GLU A 82 -13.89 -3.02 -17.31
CA GLU A 82 -12.59 -2.61 -17.83
C GLU A 82 -11.46 -3.46 -17.23
N PHE A 83 -11.50 -3.72 -15.93
CA PHE A 83 -10.51 -4.54 -15.24
C PHE A 83 -10.58 -6.00 -15.73
N GLU A 84 -11.77 -6.57 -15.80
CA GLU A 84 -12.00 -7.94 -16.29
C GLU A 84 -11.52 -8.13 -17.74
N ALA A 85 -11.70 -7.12 -18.60
CA ALA A 85 -11.21 -7.15 -19.98
C ALA A 85 -9.67 -7.20 -20.08
N MET A 86 -8.95 -6.75 -19.05
CA MET A 86 -7.49 -6.79 -19.03
C MET A 86 -6.91 -8.13 -18.61
N ILE A 87 -7.66 -8.96 -17.90
CA ILE A 87 -7.18 -10.26 -17.37
C ILE A 87 -6.56 -11.14 -18.47
N PRO A 88 -7.24 -11.42 -19.61
CA PRO A 88 -6.65 -12.26 -20.65
C PRO A 88 -5.40 -11.63 -21.31
N ILE A 89 -5.29 -10.29 -21.30
CA ILE A 89 -4.11 -9.59 -21.82
C ILE A 89 -2.92 -9.83 -20.89
N TRP A 90 -3.12 -9.72 -19.58
CA TRP A 90 -2.08 -9.97 -18.58
C TRP A 90 -1.67 -11.45 -18.56
N GLU A 91 -2.62 -12.37 -18.67
CA GLU A 91 -2.33 -13.80 -18.76
C GLU A 91 -1.44 -14.14 -19.97
N ALA A 92 -1.72 -13.53 -21.12
CA ALA A 92 -0.89 -13.69 -22.32
C ALA A 92 0.55 -13.15 -22.12
N GLN A 93 0.74 -12.20 -21.20
CA GLN A 93 2.03 -11.65 -20.81
C GLN A 93 2.70 -12.45 -19.66
N GLY A 94 2.04 -13.49 -19.15
CA GLY A 94 2.56 -14.31 -18.05
C GLY A 94 2.25 -13.76 -16.65
N LEU A 95 1.32 -12.83 -16.52
CA LEU A 95 0.82 -12.32 -15.24
C LEU A 95 -0.57 -12.90 -14.97
N PHE A 96 -0.67 -13.76 -13.97
CA PHE A 96 -1.90 -14.45 -13.59
C PHE A 96 -2.48 -13.81 -12.35
N LEU A 97 -3.80 -13.58 -12.32
CA LEU A 97 -4.48 -13.04 -11.16
C LEU A 97 -5.10 -14.17 -10.32
N TRP A 98 -4.91 -14.10 -9.01
CA TRP A 98 -5.56 -14.96 -8.04
C TRP A 98 -6.35 -14.13 -7.05
N PHE A 99 -7.68 -14.27 -7.07
CA PHE A 99 -8.57 -13.54 -6.19
C PHE A 99 -8.71 -14.25 -4.84
N LEU A 100 -8.48 -13.51 -3.77
CA LEU A 100 -8.70 -14.00 -2.41
C LEU A 100 -10.20 -14.27 -2.16
N PRO A 101 -10.53 -15.17 -1.22
CA PRO A 101 -11.92 -15.34 -0.80
C PRO A 101 -12.51 -14.03 -0.27
N PRO A 102 -13.82 -13.79 -0.43
CA PRO A 102 -14.47 -12.64 0.19
C PRO A 102 -14.26 -12.61 1.70
N TYR A 103 -14.12 -11.41 2.26
CA TYR A 103 -13.98 -11.17 3.71
C TYR A 103 -12.78 -11.87 4.37
N SER A 104 -11.68 -12.04 3.66
CA SER A 104 -10.45 -12.67 4.15
C SER A 104 -9.26 -11.71 4.12
N PRO A 105 -9.31 -10.56 4.84
CA PRO A 105 -8.23 -9.58 4.85
C PRO A 105 -6.94 -10.12 5.47
N GLU A 106 -7.04 -11.14 6.34
CA GLU A 106 -5.89 -11.81 6.94
C GLU A 106 -5.02 -12.57 5.93
N LEU A 107 -5.58 -12.92 4.78
CA LEU A 107 -4.85 -13.54 3.68
C LEU A 107 -4.16 -12.53 2.77
N ASN A 108 -4.53 -11.25 2.86
CA ASN A 108 -3.94 -10.17 2.08
C ASN A 108 -2.72 -9.59 2.83
N LEU A 109 -1.56 -10.21 2.62
CA LEU A 109 -0.33 -9.86 3.34
C LEU A 109 0.06 -8.38 3.23
N ILE A 110 -0.29 -7.70 2.14
CA ILE A 110 0.03 -6.30 1.97
C ILE A 110 -0.76 -5.40 2.93
N GLU A 111 -1.94 -5.81 3.37
CA GLU A 111 -2.67 -5.08 4.41
C GLU A 111 -1.94 -5.08 5.75
N ILE A 112 -1.26 -6.18 6.07
CA ILE A 112 -0.42 -6.27 7.26
C ILE A 112 0.73 -5.27 7.15
N LEU A 113 1.34 -5.16 5.97
CA LEU A 113 2.37 -4.15 5.71
C LEU A 113 1.82 -2.73 5.88
N TRP A 114 0.64 -2.41 5.32
CA TRP A 114 0.05 -1.07 5.47
C TRP A 114 -0.26 -0.72 6.93
N LYS A 115 -0.71 -1.69 7.71
CA LYS A 115 -0.88 -1.53 9.17
C LYS A 115 0.45 -1.28 9.87
N GLN A 116 1.50 -2.04 9.52
CA GLN A 116 2.83 -1.87 10.08
C GLN A 116 3.41 -0.48 9.78
N ILE A 117 3.31 -0.02 8.54
CA ILE A 117 3.73 1.33 8.15
C ILE A 117 2.97 2.38 8.96
N LYS A 118 1.64 2.29 8.98
CA LYS A 118 0.77 3.31 9.57
C LYS A 118 0.92 3.42 11.08
N TYR A 119 1.07 2.30 11.78
CA TYR A 119 0.97 2.27 13.25
C TYR A 119 2.30 2.11 13.96
N HIS A 120 3.34 1.64 13.28
CA HIS A 120 4.62 1.33 13.91
C HIS A 120 5.81 2.06 13.30
N TRP A 121 5.86 2.21 11.96
CA TRP A 121 7.01 2.81 11.29
C TRP A 121 6.86 4.30 11.03
N MET A 122 5.62 4.79 10.90
CA MET A 122 5.36 6.22 10.68
C MET A 122 5.55 6.98 12.00
N PRO A 123 6.54 7.88 12.10
CA PRO A 123 6.75 8.65 13.32
C PRO A 123 5.68 9.71 13.51
N ILE A 124 5.44 10.13 14.76
CA ILE A 124 4.39 11.11 15.09
C ILE A 124 4.63 12.44 14.34
N HIS A 125 5.87 12.91 14.27
CA HIS A 125 6.21 14.18 13.59
C HIS A 125 5.92 14.14 12.08
N ALA A 126 5.76 12.96 11.47
CA ALA A 126 5.37 12.84 10.06
C ALA A 126 4.04 13.56 9.76
N TYR A 127 3.17 13.68 10.76
CA TYR A 127 1.85 14.30 10.62
C TYR A 127 1.84 15.81 10.82
N GLU A 128 2.98 16.45 11.06
CA GLU A 128 3.10 17.91 11.24
C GLU A 128 2.85 18.67 9.93
N SER A 129 3.24 18.11 8.80
CA SER A 129 3.00 18.70 7.48
C SER A 129 2.86 17.63 6.39
N VAL A 130 2.27 18.02 5.26
CA VAL A 130 2.18 17.16 4.06
C VAL A 130 3.57 16.76 3.55
N GLN A 131 4.50 17.70 3.56
CA GLN A 131 5.87 17.48 3.13
C GLN A 131 6.59 16.46 4.02
N THR A 132 6.45 16.61 5.35
CA THR A 132 7.05 15.68 6.31
C THR A 132 6.44 14.29 6.16
N LEU A 133 5.12 14.20 5.97
CA LEU A 133 4.43 12.93 5.74
C LEU A 133 4.95 12.24 4.47
N ALA A 134 5.08 12.99 3.37
CA ALA A 134 5.61 12.47 2.11
C ALA A 134 7.03 11.94 2.29
N GLN A 135 7.93 12.72 2.89
CA GLN A 135 9.32 12.32 3.12
C GLN A 135 9.44 11.08 4.00
N CYS A 136 8.67 11.00 5.09
CA CYS A 136 8.68 9.82 5.96
C CYS A 136 8.17 8.59 5.21
N LEU A 137 7.07 8.73 4.44
CA LEU A 137 6.53 7.65 3.63
C LEU A 137 7.54 7.16 2.60
N ASP A 138 8.16 8.08 1.84
CA ASP A 138 9.16 7.75 0.82
C ASP A 138 10.36 7.03 1.43
N ASN A 139 10.86 7.48 2.60
CA ASN A 139 11.96 6.84 3.31
C ASN A 139 11.61 5.41 3.73
N ILE A 140 10.38 5.19 4.23
CA ILE A 140 9.93 3.87 4.64
C ILE A 140 9.82 2.94 3.43
N LEU A 141 9.19 3.41 2.34
CA LEU A 141 9.01 2.61 1.12
C LEU A 141 10.35 2.27 0.46
N ALA A 142 11.27 3.23 0.37
CA ALA A 142 12.62 3.03 -0.18
C ALA A 142 13.49 2.11 0.69
N GLY A 143 13.26 2.12 2.01
CA GLY A 143 13.98 1.28 2.98
C GLY A 143 13.39 -0.12 3.18
N PHE A 144 12.26 -0.43 2.50
CA PHE A 144 11.59 -1.72 2.66
C PHE A 144 12.47 -2.89 2.20
N GLY A 145 12.44 -3.98 2.94
CA GLY A 145 13.29 -5.16 2.73
C GLY A 145 14.74 -5.01 3.22
N LYS A 146 15.13 -3.82 3.69
CA LYS A 146 16.45 -3.54 4.25
C LYS A 146 16.33 -3.02 5.68
N GLN A 147 16.05 -1.72 5.85
CA GLN A 147 15.87 -1.05 7.13
C GLN A 147 14.51 -1.39 7.75
N PHE A 148 13.47 -1.48 6.92
CA PHE A 148 12.12 -1.82 7.31
C PHE A 148 11.79 -3.22 6.81
N GLN A 149 11.67 -4.16 7.74
CA GLN A 149 11.43 -5.57 7.43
C GLN A 149 10.15 -6.06 8.10
N ILE A 150 9.44 -6.95 7.43
CA ILE A 150 8.27 -7.63 7.97
C ILE A 150 8.48 -9.15 7.80
N CYS A 151 8.20 -9.89 8.85
CA CYS A 151 8.20 -11.34 8.81
C CYS A 151 6.77 -11.83 8.96
N PHE A 152 6.29 -12.57 7.98
CA PHE A 152 5.02 -13.27 8.05
C PHE A 152 5.25 -14.65 8.70
N GLN A 153 4.58 -14.89 9.80
CA GLN A 153 4.60 -16.18 10.51
C GLN A 153 3.42 -17.03 10.06
#